data_57deb632f481d4c9a78e803f20df1456
#
_entry.id   57deb632f481d4c9a78e803f20df1456
#
_cell.length_a   1.000
_cell.length_b   1.000
_cell.length_c   1.000
_cell.angle_alpha   90.00
_cell.angle_beta   90.00
_cell.angle_gamma   90.00
#
_symmetry.space_group_name_H-M   'P 1'
#
loop_
_entity.id
_entity.type
_entity.pdbx_description
1 polymer ?
#
loop_
_entity_poly.entity_id
_entity_poly.type
_entity_poly.pdbx_seq_one_letter_code
_entity_poly.pdbx_strand_id
1 'polypeptide(L)'
;MQRRAFLQTTSALGALSFAAFQSPFANAQDHAPRILVVLLRGGMDGLTAVAPVGDSIYTRIRPTTAVQQTLRLDGSFGLHPALSHLHSIWSQGQLAIVHSTGFDYSGRSHFEGQDIMQTGMTKPYTSPSGWLGRAMQVANAPGGVAISIPMPLILRGNPDSVTQYPNWMPSLRRDVADLLPALWAQDDAIAPYANVIREQNMNQIRGSMSKENFENSKSWPELGRLAGLEMRQPNGPRVGSIDFTHGFDTHASQGAEQGVPAQQLKELDRLVQAFQAQMGDAWRKTVVVTVTEFGRTAAENGTTGTDHGVGTCCFLAGGLNQSV
;
A
#
# COMPACT_ATOMS: atom_id res chain seq x y z
N MET A 1 0.66 -31.13 0.17
CA MET A 1 0.45 -30.23 1.35
C MET A 1 -1.04 -30.15 1.64
N GLN A 2 -1.45 -30.48 2.85
CA GLN A 2 -2.88 -30.47 3.19
C GLN A 2 -3.38 -29.03 3.42
N ARG A 3 -4.54 -28.66 2.85
CA ARG A 3 -5.20 -27.34 2.99
C ARG A 3 -5.23 -26.81 4.44
N ARG A 4 -5.34 -27.70 5.43
CA ARG A 4 -5.34 -27.34 6.86
C ARG A 4 -3.99 -26.79 7.36
N ALA A 5 -2.86 -27.31 6.87
CA ALA A 5 -1.55 -26.81 7.26
C ALA A 5 -1.26 -25.40 6.69
N PHE A 6 -1.76 -25.12 5.47
CA PHE A 6 -1.64 -23.80 4.85
C PHE A 6 -2.47 -22.74 5.59
N LEU A 7 -3.71 -23.07 5.99
CA LEU A 7 -4.58 -22.16 6.75
C LEU A 7 -4.04 -21.91 8.18
N GLN A 8 -3.37 -22.88 8.77
CA GLN A 8 -2.74 -22.71 10.09
C GLN A 8 -1.49 -21.81 10.04
N THR A 9 -0.71 -21.84 8.96
CA THR A 9 0.44 -20.96 8.77
C THR A 9 0.03 -19.53 8.44
N THR A 10 -1.02 -19.31 7.65
CA THR A 10 -1.53 -17.95 7.38
C THR A 10 -2.20 -17.33 8.59
N SER A 11 -2.87 -18.11 9.43
CA SER A 11 -3.41 -17.64 10.72
C SER A 11 -2.31 -17.32 11.73
N ALA A 12 -1.18 -18.04 11.70
CA ALA A 12 -0.03 -17.78 12.57
C ALA A 12 0.72 -16.49 12.16
N LEU A 13 0.87 -16.20 10.86
CA LEU A 13 1.46 -14.96 10.36
C LEU A 13 0.59 -13.74 10.71
N GLY A 14 -0.73 -13.85 10.58
CA GLY A 14 -1.66 -12.82 11.03
C GLY A 14 -1.60 -12.61 12.54
N ALA A 15 -1.54 -13.69 13.34
CA ALA A 15 -1.46 -13.63 14.79
C ALA A 15 -0.10 -13.12 15.31
N LEU A 16 1.00 -13.45 14.65
CA LEU A 16 2.34 -12.95 15.02
C LEU A 16 2.47 -11.43 14.78
N SER A 17 1.89 -10.91 13.69
CA SER A 17 1.83 -9.48 13.45
C SER A 17 1.01 -8.76 14.51
N PHE A 18 -0.11 -9.35 14.97
CA PHE A 18 -0.97 -8.80 16.00
C PHE A 18 -0.37 -8.92 17.42
N ALA A 19 0.31 -10.00 17.75
CA ALA A 19 0.98 -10.15 19.05
C ALA A 19 2.08 -9.10 19.26
N ALA A 20 2.75 -8.65 18.19
CA ALA A 20 3.74 -7.58 18.25
C ALA A 20 3.12 -6.22 18.64
N PHE A 21 1.82 -6.00 18.43
CA PHE A 21 1.11 -4.78 18.86
C PHE A 21 0.66 -4.80 20.33
N GLN A 22 0.59 -5.97 20.97
CA GLN A 22 0.14 -6.11 22.37
C GLN A 22 1.28 -6.14 23.39
N SER A 23 2.52 -5.91 22.97
CA SER A 23 3.65 -5.92 23.91
C SER A 23 3.62 -4.70 24.84
N PRO A 24 3.78 -4.87 26.18
CA PRO A 24 3.67 -3.80 27.16
C PRO A 24 4.90 -2.90 27.20
N PHE A 25 5.38 -2.43 26.06
CA PHE A 25 6.53 -1.54 25.96
C PHE A 25 6.10 -0.07 26.04
N ALA A 26 5.71 0.37 27.23
CA ALA A 26 5.41 1.77 27.51
C ALA A 26 6.64 2.71 27.41
N ASN A 27 7.85 2.20 27.14
CA ASN A 27 9.09 2.99 27.05
C ASN A 27 9.97 2.68 25.84
N ALA A 28 9.46 2.02 24.79
CA ALA A 28 10.26 1.68 23.60
C ALA A 28 9.63 2.28 22.33
N GLN A 29 9.34 3.59 22.33
CA GLN A 29 8.67 4.26 21.21
C GLN A 29 9.48 4.23 19.90
N ASP A 30 10.81 4.18 19.96
CA ASP A 30 11.67 4.11 18.77
C ASP A 30 11.73 2.73 18.08
N HIS A 31 11.20 1.69 18.72
CA HIS A 31 11.38 0.31 18.27
C HIS A 31 10.09 -0.45 17.91
N ALA A 32 8.96 0.20 17.92
CA ALA A 32 7.73 -0.51 17.63
C ALA A 32 7.56 -0.79 16.13
N PRO A 33 6.98 -1.97 15.78
CA PRO A 33 6.77 -2.34 14.38
C PRO A 33 5.80 -1.38 13.67
N ARG A 34 6.04 -1.22 12.37
CA ARG A 34 5.24 -0.39 11.46
C ARG A 34 4.76 -1.20 10.27
N ILE A 35 3.58 -0.92 9.83
CA ILE A 35 2.99 -1.54 8.64
C ILE A 35 2.49 -0.47 7.67
N LEU A 36 2.93 -0.57 6.41
CA LEU A 36 2.38 0.21 5.30
C LEU A 36 1.64 -0.75 4.37
N VAL A 37 0.35 -0.53 4.18
CA VAL A 37 -0.45 -1.30 3.22
C VAL A 37 -0.59 -0.51 1.92
N VAL A 38 -0.12 -1.07 0.81
CA VAL A 38 -0.26 -0.49 -0.53
C VAL A 38 -1.39 -1.22 -1.25
N LEU A 39 -2.49 -0.52 -1.50
CA LEU A 39 -3.67 -1.03 -2.19
C LEU A 39 -3.44 -0.90 -3.70
N LEU A 40 -3.08 -2.00 -4.36
CA LEU A 40 -2.85 -2.04 -5.81
C LEU A 40 -4.18 -2.24 -6.53
N ARG A 41 -4.76 -1.16 -7.04
CA ARG A 41 -6.06 -1.24 -7.70
C ARG A 41 -5.94 -1.67 -9.16
N GLY A 42 -6.90 -2.49 -9.60
CA GLY A 42 -7.01 -2.97 -10.98
C GLY A 42 -6.62 -4.43 -11.18
N GLY A 43 -6.47 -5.21 -10.12
CA GLY A 43 -6.20 -6.64 -10.23
C GLY A 43 -4.78 -6.90 -10.76
N MET A 44 -3.76 -6.69 -9.94
CA MET A 44 -2.36 -6.92 -10.35
C MET A 44 -2.14 -8.35 -10.86
N ASP A 45 -1.54 -8.47 -12.04
CA ASP A 45 -1.17 -9.74 -12.63
C ASP A 45 0.08 -10.33 -11.94
N GLY A 46 -0.16 -11.29 -11.04
CA GLY A 46 0.90 -11.93 -10.28
C GLY A 46 1.89 -12.71 -11.16
N LEU A 47 1.44 -13.26 -12.30
CA LEU A 47 2.31 -13.98 -13.22
C LEU A 47 3.18 -13.07 -14.10
N THR A 48 2.78 -11.80 -14.26
CA THR A 48 3.64 -10.77 -14.85
C THR A 48 4.61 -10.23 -13.81
N ALA A 49 4.16 -9.97 -12.57
CA ALA A 49 5.01 -9.44 -11.52
C ALA A 49 6.08 -10.44 -11.07
N VAL A 50 5.70 -11.72 -10.95
CA VAL A 50 6.57 -12.84 -10.52
C VAL A 50 6.37 -14.00 -11.49
N ALA A 51 7.16 -14.02 -12.54
CA ALA A 51 7.04 -14.98 -13.63
C ALA A 51 7.51 -16.39 -13.20
N PRO A 52 6.69 -17.45 -13.42
CA PRO A 52 7.06 -18.83 -13.13
C PRO A 52 7.94 -19.40 -14.26
N VAL A 53 9.16 -18.90 -14.38
CA VAL A 53 10.10 -19.23 -15.46
C VAL A 53 10.53 -20.70 -15.48
N GLY A 54 10.37 -21.41 -14.38
CA GLY A 54 10.61 -22.85 -14.30
C GLY A 54 9.47 -23.72 -14.83
N ASP A 55 8.31 -23.13 -15.14
CA ASP A 55 7.15 -23.87 -15.67
C ASP A 55 7.03 -23.68 -17.19
N SER A 56 7.22 -24.74 -17.93
CA SER A 56 7.11 -24.75 -19.39
C SER A 56 5.70 -24.45 -19.93
N ILE A 57 4.66 -24.51 -19.07
CA ILE A 57 3.30 -24.13 -19.44
C ILE A 57 3.18 -22.62 -19.56
N TYR A 58 3.94 -21.85 -18.79
CA TYR A 58 3.83 -20.39 -18.73
C TYR A 58 3.90 -19.72 -20.10
N THR A 59 4.93 -20.02 -20.89
CA THR A 59 5.10 -19.43 -22.23
C THR A 59 4.09 -19.94 -23.25
N ARG A 60 3.53 -21.15 -23.04
CA ARG A 60 2.50 -21.68 -23.94
C ARG A 60 1.16 -21.01 -23.76
N ILE A 61 0.79 -20.66 -22.53
CA ILE A 61 -0.49 -19.98 -22.24
C ILE A 61 -0.39 -18.47 -22.35
N ARG A 62 0.85 -17.95 -22.42
CA ARG A 62 1.15 -16.50 -22.57
C ARG A 62 2.15 -16.27 -23.70
N PRO A 63 1.82 -16.62 -24.96
CA PRO A 63 2.77 -16.51 -26.07
C PRO A 63 3.28 -15.09 -26.32
N THR A 64 2.51 -14.05 -25.94
CA THR A 64 2.89 -12.66 -26.13
C THR A 64 3.09 -11.87 -24.84
N THR A 65 2.51 -12.31 -23.72
CA THR A 65 2.55 -11.59 -22.44
C THR A 65 3.45 -12.25 -21.39
N ALA A 66 4.14 -13.36 -21.73
CA ALA A 66 5.10 -14.00 -20.85
C ALA A 66 6.37 -13.14 -20.70
N VAL A 67 6.71 -12.78 -19.46
CA VAL A 67 7.96 -12.11 -19.13
C VAL A 67 9.11 -13.09 -19.19
N GLN A 68 10.05 -12.88 -20.09
CA GLN A 68 11.19 -13.79 -20.33
C GLN A 68 12.49 -13.24 -19.72
N GLN A 69 12.68 -11.92 -19.74
CA GLN A 69 13.83 -11.26 -19.15
C GLN A 69 13.55 -10.93 -17.69
N THR A 70 13.73 -11.89 -16.80
CA THR A 70 13.41 -11.71 -15.38
C THR A 70 14.65 -11.51 -14.52
N LEU A 71 14.49 -10.84 -13.39
CA LEU A 71 15.45 -10.82 -12.29
C LEU A 71 15.28 -12.12 -11.49
N ARG A 72 16.28 -12.98 -11.55
CA ARG A 72 16.20 -14.34 -10.98
C ARG A 72 15.98 -14.29 -9.47
N LEU A 73 14.99 -15.03 -8.99
CA LEU A 73 14.78 -15.31 -7.57
C LEU A 73 15.35 -16.70 -7.22
N ASP A 74 14.86 -17.73 -7.87
CA ASP A 74 15.29 -19.12 -7.65
C ASP A 74 15.24 -19.93 -8.97
N GLY A 75 15.12 -21.25 -8.89
CA GLY A 75 15.00 -22.11 -10.08
C GLY A 75 13.63 -22.10 -10.73
N SER A 76 12.61 -21.60 -10.06
CA SER A 76 11.21 -21.64 -10.47
C SER A 76 10.65 -20.27 -10.84
N PHE A 77 11.11 -19.20 -10.19
CA PHE A 77 10.53 -17.88 -10.31
C PHE A 77 11.56 -16.78 -10.61
N GLY A 78 11.08 -15.73 -11.29
CA GLY A 78 11.83 -14.49 -11.49
C GLY A 78 10.94 -13.28 -11.36
N LEU A 79 11.46 -12.21 -10.78
CA LEU A 79 10.78 -10.92 -10.72
C LEU A 79 10.78 -10.21 -12.07
N HIS A 80 9.72 -9.49 -12.36
CA HIS A 80 9.68 -8.57 -13.50
C HIS A 80 10.85 -7.59 -13.46
N PRO A 81 11.51 -7.28 -14.60
CA PRO A 81 12.72 -6.43 -14.62
C PRO A 81 12.48 -5.01 -14.09
N ALA A 82 11.24 -4.53 -14.10
CA ALA A 82 10.87 -3.24 -13.52
C ALA A 82 10.96 -3.20 -11.98
N LEU A 83 11.07 -4.34 -11.29
CA LEU A 83 11.12 -4.47 -9.82
C LEU A 83 12.57 -4.59 -9.31
N SER A 84 13.47 -3.76 -9.81
CA SER A 84 14.90 -3.84 -9.53
C SER A 84 15.26 -3.55 -8.07
N HIS A 85 14.56 -2.62 -7.43
CA HIS A 85 14.75 -2.31 -6.02
C HIS A 85 14.22 -3.44 -5.14
N LEU A 86 13.02 -3.95 -5.42
CA LEU A 86 12.48 -5.12 -4.71
C LEU A 86 13.39 -6.34 -4.84
N HIS A 87 13.99 -6.56 -6.01
CA HIS A 87 14.99 -7.61 -6.18
C HIS A 87 16.25 -7.37 -5.32
N SER A 88 16.72 -6.13 -5.23
CA SER A 88 17.86 -5.77 -4.37
C SER A 88 17.59 -6.07 -2.90
N ILE A 89 16.42 -5.73 -2.38
CA ILE A 89 16.07 -6.03 -0.98
C ILE A 89 15.74 -7.52 -0.77
N TRP A 90 15.27 -8.23 -1.80
CA TRP A 90 15.14 -9.68 -1.77
C TRP A 90 16.47 -10.37 -1.53
N SER A 91 17.52 -9.96 -2.24
CA SER A 91 18.87 -10.51 -2.04
C SER A 91 19.45 -10.25 -0.65
N GLN A 92 18.86 -9.29 0.09
CA GLN A 92 19.21 -8.97 1.48
C GLN A 92 18.29 -9.69 2.49
N GLY A 93 17.39 -10.56 2.06
CA GLY A 93 16.41 -11.24 2.92
C GLY A 93 15.29 -10.31 3.42
N GLN A 94 15.05 -9.17 2.75
CA GLN A 94 14.08 -8.16 3.17
C GLN A 94 12.82 -8.14 2.29
N LEU A 95 12.64 -9.12 1.43
CA LEU A 95 11.43 -9.32 0.64
C LEU A 95 10.97 -10.76 0.74
N ALA A 96 9.73 -10.98 1.13
CA ALA A 96 9.04 -12.24 0.95
C ALA A 96 7.92 -12.08 -0.10
N ILE A 97 7.69 -13.12 -0.89
CA ILE A 97 6.67 -13.17 -1.92
C ILE A 97 5.69 -14.27 -1.55
N VAL A 98 4.42 -13.90 -1.38
CA VAL A 98 3.36 -14.87 -1.11
C VAL A 98 2.58 -15.09 -2.39
N HIS A 99 2.69 -16.29 -2.93
CA HIS A 99 1.98 -16.70 -4.15
C HIS A 99 0.54 -17.13 -3.87
N SER A 100 -0.28 -17.07 -4.90
CA SER A 100 -1.68 -17.54 -4.86
C SER A 100 -2.52 -16.88 -3.77
N THR A 101 -2.24 -15.58 -3.52
CA THR A 101 -3.06 -14.78 -2.61
C THR A 101 -4.36 -14.37 -3.30
N GLY A 102 -5.43 -14.30 -2.52
CA GLY A 102 -6.74 -13.88 -3.01
C GLY A 102 -7.76 -13.89 -1.87
N PHE A 103 -8.95 -13.42 -2.18
CA PHE A 103 -10.11 -13.43 -1.28
C PHE A 103 -11.10 -14.51 -1.74
N ASP A 104 -12.00 -14.92 -0.87
CA ASP A 104 -13.14 -15.78 -1.22
C ASP A 104 -14.20 -14.96 -1.98
N TYR A 105 -13.81 -14.50 -3.16
CA TYR A 105 -14.62 -13.67 -4.04
C TYR A 105 -14.36 -14.02 -5.50
N SER A 106 -15.39 -14.40 -6.23
CA SER A 106 -15.33 -14.80 -7.65
C SER A 106 -16.14 -13.91 -8.59
N GLY A 107 -16.73 -12.82 -8.08
CA GLY A 107 -17.65 -11.94 -8.82
C GLY A 107 -16.98 -11.11 -9.90
N ARG A 108 -15.65 -10.96 -9.87
CA ARG A 108 -14.84 -10.23 -10.87
C ARG A 108 -15.23 -8.75 -11.06
N SER A 109 -15.88 -8.14 -10.08
CA SER A 109 -16.17 -6.71 -10.05
C SER A 109 -15.11 -5.99 -9.23
N HIS A 110 -14.41 -5.03 -9.80
CA HIS A 110 -13.43 -4.22 -9.06
C HIS A 110 -14.04 -3.53 -7.84
N PHE A 111 -15.26 -3.00 -7.98
CA PHE A 111 -15.91 -2.30 -6.88
C PHE A 111 -16.19 -3.21 -5.69
N GLU A 112 -16.76 -4.39 -5.94
CA GLU A 112 -17.05 -5.36 -4.90
C GLU A 112 -15.76 -5.97 -4.32
N GLY A 113 -14.82 -6.36 -5.18
CA GLY A 113 -13.53 -6.90 -4.76
C GLY A 113 -12.74 -5.92 -3.90
N GLN A 114 -12.72 -4.64 -4.27
CA GLN A 114 -12.07 -3.57 -3.50
C GLN A 114 -12.76 -3.33 -2.15
N ASP A 115 -14.08 -3.42 -2.08
CA ASP A 115 -14.80 -3.34 -0.82
C ASP A 115 -14.43 -4.52 0.10
N ILE A 116 -14.51 -5.75 -0.40
CA ILE A 116 -14.14 -6.97 0.34
C ILE A 116 -12.68 -6.91 0.80
N MET A 117 -11.76 -6.54 -0.07
CA MET A 117 -10.33 -6.39 0.24
C MET A 117 -10.10 -5.43 1.41
N GLN A 118 -10.83 -4.32 1.45
CA GLN A 118 -10.66 -3.30 2.47
C GLN A 118 -11.47 -3.56 3.74
N THR A 119 -12.65 -4.17 3.61
CA THR A 119 -13.50 -4.50 4.78
C THR A 119 -13.11 -5.81 5.43
N GLY A 120 -12.53 -6.76 4.69
CA GLY A 120 -12.31 -8.13 5.16
C GLY A 120 -13.60 -8.93 5.35
N MET A 121 -14.73 -8.45 4.77
CA MET A 121 -16.00 -9.16 4.83
C MET A 121 -16.11 -10.20 3.71
N THR A 122 -17.01 -11.16 3.85
CA THR A 122 -17.29 -12.16 2.81
C THR A 122 -18.31 -11.67 1.77
N LYS A 123 -19.01 -10.57 2.06
CA LYS A 123 -19.97 -9.94 1.14
C LYS A 123 -19.66 -8.45 1.00
N PRO A 124 -19.73 -7.90 -0.21
CA PRO A 124 -19.48 -6.49 -0.42
C PRO A 124 -20.54 -5.61 0.23
N TYR A 125 -20.15 -4.39 0.60
CA TYR A 125 -21.00 -3.32 1.11
C TYR A 125 -21.74 -3.64 2.42
N THR A 126 -21.19 -4.57 3.21
CA THR A 126 -21.78 -4.99 4.49
C THR A 126 -21.15 -4.33 5.71
N SER A 127 -20.05 -3.60 5.54
CA SER A 127 -19.37 -2.88 6.63
C SER A 127 -18.98 -1.46 6.22
N PRO A 128 -19.26 -0.45 7.06
CA PRO A 128 -18.76 0.92 6.84
C PRO A 128 -17.30 1.12 7.27
N SER A 129 -16.67 0.10 7.87
CA SER A 129 -15.30 0.16 8.41
C SER A 129 -14.38 -0.89 7.80
N GLY A 130 -13.10 -0.56 7.70
CA GLY A 130 -12.06 -1.43 7.19
C GLY A 130 -11.47 -2.36 8.27
N TRP A 131 -10.91 -3.48 7.83
CA TRP A 131 -10.31 -4.46 8.75
C TRP A 131 -9.11 -3.87 9.52
N LEU A 132 -8.32 -3.02 8.89
CA LEU A 132 -7.14 -2.42 9.51
C LEU A 132 -7.53 -1.36 10.55
N GLY A 133 -8.56 -0.54 10.25
CA GLY A 133 -9.13 0.40 11.22
C GLY A 133 -9.67 -0.30 12.46
N ARG A 134 -10.43 -1.39 12.28
CA ARG A 134 -10.92 -2.22 13.42
C ARG A 134 -9.78 -2.88 14.19
N ALA A 135 -8.76 -3.37 13.47
CA ALA A 135 -7.60 -3.98 14.09
C ALA A 135 -6.84 -2.99 15.01
N MET A 136 -6.67 -1.74 14.54
CA MET A 136 -6.06 -0.69 15.36
C MET A 136 -6.89 -0.37 16.61
N GLN A 137 -8.22 -0.36 16.52
CA GLN A 137 -9.08 -0.17 17.69
C GLN A 137 -8.90 -1.30 18.73
N VAL A 138 -8.90 -2.55 18.28
CA VAL A 138 -8.69 -3.71 19.16
C VAL A 138 -7.32 -3.68 19.83
N ALA A 139 -6.33 -3.21 19.11
CA ALA A 139 -4.95 -3.09 19.62
C ALA A 139 -4.71 -1.83 20.48
N ASN A 140 -5.71 -0.96 20.68
CA ASN A 140 -5.54 0.38 21.25
C ASN A 140 -4.37 1.15 20.60
N ALA A 141 -4.17 0.94 19.32
CA ALA A 141 -3.13 1.62 18.57
C ALA A 141 -3.56 3.06 18.25
N PRO A 142 -2.62 4.02 18.23
CA PRO A 142 -2.91 5.37 17.77
C PRO A 142 -3.39 5.34 16.32
N GLY A 143 -3.98 6.44 15.86
CA GLY A 143 -4.49 6.57 14.50
C GLY A 143 -3.46 6.27 13.43
N GLY A 144 -3.93 5.76 12.29
CA GLY A 144 -3.12 5.52 11.10
C GLY A 144 -3.07 6.73 10.17
N VAL A 145 -2.20 6.69 9.18
CA VAL A 145 -2.11 7.69 8.12
C VAL A 145 -2.47 7.09 6.76
N ALA A 146 -3.41 7.72 6.07
CA ALA A 146 -3.68 7.44 4.66
C ALA A 146 -2.98 8.47 3.79
N ILE A 147 -2.14 8.02 2.86
CA ILE A 147 -1.56 8.88 1.82
C ILE A 147 -2.51 8.87 0.61
N SER A 148 -3.69 9.42 0.83
CA SER A 148 -4.77 9.48 -0.16
C SER A 148 -5.87 10.45 0.26
N ILE A 149 -6.72 10.85 -0.68
CA ILE A 149 -7.99 11.56 -0.47
C ILE A 149 -9.05 10.88 -1.36
N PRO A 150 -10.20 10.50 -0.81
CA PRO A 150 -10.60 10.53 0.61
C PRO A 150 -9.93 9.45 1.46
N MET A 151 -10.26 9.41 2.77
CA MET A 151 -9.85 8.32 3.67
C MET A 151 -10.29 6.97 3.09
N PRO A 152 -9.36 6.06 2.78
CA PRO A 152 -9.68 4.75 2.23
C PRO A 152 -10.44 3.90 3.26
N LEU A 153 -11.31 3.04 2.77
CA LEU A 153 -12.16 2.21 3.63
C LEU A 153 -11.37 1.33 4.60
N ILE A 154 -10.18 0.88 4.19
CA ILE A 154 -9.32 0.01 5.02
C ILE A 154 -8.98 0.62 6.39
N LEU A 155 -8.84 1.95 6.49
CA LEU A 155 -8.52 2.65 7.74
C LEU A 155 -9.76 3.20 8.46
N ARG A 156 -10.94 3.22 7.83
CA ARG A 156 -12.18 3.65 8.48
C ARG A 156 -12.50 2.75 9.65
N GLY A 157 -13.07 3.35 10.70
CA GLY A 157 -13.38 2.67 11.95
C GLY A 157 -12.41 2.99 13.07
N ASN A 158 -11.23 3.57 12.79
CA ASN A 158 -10.40 4.19 13.79
C ASN A 158 -10.55 5.73 13.69
N PRO A 159 -11.08 6.42 14.72
CA PRO A 159 -11.40 7.84 14.66
C PRO A 159 -10.17 8.74 14.61
N ASP A 160 -9.02 8.27 15.09
CA ASP A 160 -7.78 9.04 15.16
C ASP A 160 -6.96 8.94 13.86
N SER A 161 -7.44 8.16 12.87
CA SER A 161 -6.76 8.05 11.59
C SER A 161 -6.95 9.31 10.74
N VAL A 162 -5.87 9.75 10.09
CA VAL A 162 -5.81 10.99 9.32
C VAL A 162 -5.43 10.74 7.86
N THR A 163 -5.76 11.68 6.99
CA THR A 163 -5.25 11.71 5.61
C THR A 163 -4.12 12.72 5.49
N GLN A 164 -3.05 12.32 4.79
CA GLN A 164 -1.96 13.20 4.37
C GLN A 164 -1.78 13.01 2.86
N TYR A 165 -2.16 13.99 2.09
CA TYR A 165 -2.03 13.92 0.64
C TYR A 165 -1.68 15.31 0.10
N PRO A 166 -0.75 15.43 -0.84
CA PRO A 166 -0.45 16.70 -1.46
C PRO A 166 -1.72 17.32 -2.05
N ASN A 167 -2.14 18.44 -1.52
CA ASN A 167 -3.25 19.20 -2.06
C ASN A 167 -2.79 20.61 -2.38
N TRP A 168 -3.26 21.14 -3.48
CA TRP A 168 -3.10 22.54 -3.83
C TRP A 168 -4.35 23.29 -3.38
N MET A 169 -4.39 23.65 -2.11
CA MET A 169 -5.34 24.66 -1.65
C MET A 169 -4.61 26.00 -1.59
N PRO A 170 -5.15 27.04 -2.19
CA PRO A 170 -4.59 28.37 -2.00
C PRO A 170 -4.55 28.65 -0.50
N SER A 171 -3.37 28.99 0.00
CA SER A 171 -3.23 29.40 1.39
C SER A 171 -4.11 30.62 1.62
N LEU A 172 -4.79 30.65 2.76
CA LEU A 172 -5.48 31.88 3.19
C LEU A 172 -4.45 33.00 3.30
N ARG A 173 -4.85 34.20 2.95
CA ARG A 173 -4.03 35.37 3.24
C ARG A 173 -3.73 35.40 4.74
N ARG A 174 -2.51 35.78 5.09
CA ARG A 174 -2.00 35.75 6.47
C ARG A 174 -2.92 36.51 7.44
N ASP A 175 -3.36 37.70 7.02
CA ASP A 175 -4.29 38.55 7.80
C ASP A 175 -5.63 37.84 8.07
N VAL A 176 -6.14 37.05 7.12
CA VAL A 176 -7.36 36.22 7.29
C VAL A 176 -7.11 35.06 8.21
N ALA A 177 -6.00 34.36 8.04
CA ALA A 177 -5.65 33.20 8.88
C ALA A 177 -5.45 33.57 10.35
N ASP A 178 -4.87 34.75 10.61
CA ASP A 178 -4.66 35.30 11.96
C ASP A 178 -5.97 35.70 12.66
N LEU A 179 -7.06 35.93 11.91
CA LEU A 179 -8.38 36.23 12.47
C LEU A 179 -9.18 34.98 12.87
N LEU A 180 -8.85 33.78 12.34
CA LEU A 180 -9.63 32.54 12.55
C LEU A 180 -9.87 32.20 14.03
N PRO A 181 -8.86 32.28 14.93
CA PRO A 181 -9.07 31.97 16.35
C PRO A 181 -10.07 32.91 17.01
N ALA A 182 -10.07 34.22 16.63
CA ALA A 182 -11.01 35.19 17.17
C ALA A 182 -12.41 34.99 16.60
N LEU A 183 -12.53 34.68 15.31
CA LEU A 183 -13.82 34.46 14.64
C LEU A 183 -14.55 33.24 15.17
N TRP A 184 -13.83 32.20 15.54
CA TRP A 184 -14.39 30.91 15.97
C TRP A 184 -14.31 30.68 17.48
N ALA A 185 -13.86 31.69 18.25
CA ALA A 185 -13.68 31.56 19.70
C ALA A 185 -14.96 31.17 20.47
N GLN A 186 -16.14 31.45 19.91
CA GLN A 186 -17.44 31.16 20.52
C GLN A 186 -18.10 29.87 19.96
N ASP A 187 -17.46 29.17 19.03
CA ASP A 187 -17.95 27.90 18.47
C ASP A 187 -17.17 26.76 19.09
N ASP A 188 -17.78 26.08 20.05
CA ASP A 188 -17.16 24.98 20.81
C ASP A 188 -16.69 23.80 19.93
N ALA A 189 -17.31 23.63 18.74
CA ALA A 189 -16.95 22.57 17.80
C ALA A 189 -15.70 22.92 16.98
N ILE A 190 -15.49 24.20 16.66
CA ILE A 190 -14.45 24.65 15.72
C ILE A 190 -13.28 25.34 16.44
N ALA A 191 -13.52 26.03 17.55
CA ALA A 191 -12.50 26.76 18.30
C ALA A 191 -11.22 25.95 18.59
N PRO A 192 -11.29 24.65 18.99
CA PRO A 192 -10.10 23.84 19.24
C PRO A 192 -9.18 23.69 18.01
N TYR A 193 -9.77 23.74 16.81
CA TYR A 193 -9.05 23.54 15.55
C TYR A 193 -8.54 24.82 14.92
N ALA A 194 -9.02 26.00 15.35
CA ALA A 194 -8.70 27.28 14.74
C ALA A 194 -7.19 27.58 14.73
N ASN A 195 -6.49 27.27 15.83
CA ASN A 195 -5.04 27.44 15.90
C ASN A 195 -4.29 26.43 15.03
N VAL A 196 -4.77 25.19 14.97
CA VAL A 196 -4.18 24.13 14.13
C VAL A 196 -4.29 24.52 12.65
N ILE A 197 -5.46 25.00 12.22
CA ILE A 197 -5.69 25.48 10.84
C ILE A 197 -4.78 26.66 10.53
N ARG A 198 -4.65 27.62 11.45
CA ARG A 198 -3.74 28.75 11.28
C ARG A 198 -2.29 28.32 11.13
N GLU A 199 -1.81 27.43 11.98
CA GLU A 199 -0.43 26.90 11.94
C GLU A 199 -0.15 26.11 10.66
N GLN A 200 -1.08 25.27 10.25
CA GLN A 200 -0.99 24.54 8.99
C GLN A 200 -0.94 25.50 7.79
N ASN A 201 -1.79 26.53 7.77
CA ASN A 201 -1.78 27.54 6.73
C ASN A 201 -0.44 28.30 6.68
N MET A 202 0.14 28.63 7.85
CA MET A 202 1.45 29.30 7.93
C MET A 202 2.58 28.39 7.41
N ASN A 203 2.51 27.09 7.65
CA ASN A 203 3.46 26.13 7.13
C ASN A 203 3.32 25.97 5.60
N GLN A 204 2.11 26.01 5.06
CA GLN A 204 1.85 26.05 3.62
C GLN A 204 2.41 27.31 2.97
N ILE A 205 2.24 28.49 3.59
CA ILE A 205 2.80 29.76 3.07
C ILE A 205 4.34 29.69 3.05
N ARG A 206 4.97 29.10 4.05
CA ARG A 206 6.44 28.91 4.11
C ARG A 206 6.95 27.91 3.10
N GLY A 207 6.13 26.95 2.72
CA GLY A 207 6.43 25.89 1.75
C GLY A 207 5.76 26.11 0.40
N SER A 208 5.53 27.37 -0.05
CA SER A 208 4.80 27.65 -1.30
C SER A 208 5.33 26.81 -2.46
N MET A 209 4.60 25.75 -2.78
CA MET A 209 4.93 24.86 -3.91
C MET A 209 4.52 25.55 -5.21
N SER A 210 5.43 25.59 -6.19
CA SER A 210 5.05 25.92 -7.57
C SER A 210 4.05 24.87 -8.07
N LYS A 211 3.25 25.22 -9.10
CA LYS A 211 2.32 24.26 -9.73
C LYS A 211 3.05 22.99 -10.20
N GLU A 212 4.25 23.15 -10.73
CA GLU A 212 5.11 22.03 -11.16
C GLU A 212 5.53 21.15 -9.98
N ASN A 213 5.96 21.72 -8.87
CA ASN A 213 6.31 20.98 -7.66
C ASN A 213 5.08 20.28 -7.08
N PHE A 214 3.88 20.89 -7.22
CA PHE A 214 2.64 20.24 -6.79
C PHE A 214 2.30 19.00 -7.63
N GLU A 215 2.39 19.07 -8.96
CA GLU A 215 2.15 17.88 -9.80
C GLU A 215 3.18 16.77 -9.53
N ASN A 216 4.46 17.14 -9.35
CA ASN A 216 5.50 16.19 -8.98
C ASN A 216 5.29 15.58 -7.58
N SER A 217 4.68 16.33 -6.64
CA SER A 217 4.40 15.84 -5.28
C SER A 217 3.37 14.71 -5.23
N LYS A 218 2.61 14.49 -6.31
CA LYS A 218 1.66 13.39 -6.46
C LYS A 218 2.27 12.15 -7.12
N SER A 219 3.52 12.21 -7.52
CA SER A 219 4.18 11.04 -8.09
C SER A 219 4.31 9.93 -7.03
N TRP A 220 4.29 8.68 -7.46
CA TRP A 220 4.35 7.55 -6.55
C TRP A 220 5.58 7.55 -5.64
N PRO A 221 6.79 7.89 -6.12
CA PRO A 221 7.94 8.06 -5.26
C PRO A 221 7.75 9.13 -4.18
N GLU A 222 7.12 10.26 -4.51
CA GLU A 222 6.87 11.32 -3.54
C GLU A 222 5.81 10.93 -2.50
N LEU A 223 4.78 10.18 -2.89
CA LEU A 223 3.81 9.61 -1.94
C LEU A 223 4.47 8.59 -1.01
N GLY A 224 5.37 7.75 -1.53
CA GLY A 224 6.20 6.86 -0.72
C GLY A 224 7.10 7.63 0.26
N ARG A 225 7.76 8.70 -0.21
CA ARG A 225 8.56 9.58 0.62
C ARG A 225 7.73 10.25 1.73
N LEU A 226 6.54 10.75 1.40
CA LEU A 226 5.63 11.34 2.38
C LEU A 226 5.21 10.34 3.45
N ALA A 227 4.81 9.13 3.06
CA ALA A 227 4.50 8.07 4.00
C ALA A 227 5.66 7.79 4.96
N GLY A 228 6.90 7.72 4.42
CA GLY A 228 8.10 7.52 5.21
C GLY A 228 8.38 8.66 6.19
N LEU A 229 8.17 9.91 5.78
CA LEU A 229 8.34 11.07 6.65
C LEU A 229 7.38 11.05 7.83
N GLU A 230 6.10 10.72 7.59
CA GLU A 230 5.09 10.63 8.64
C GLU A 230 5.35 9.44 9.57
N MET A 231 5.60 8.26 8.99
CA MET A 231 5.70 7.03 9.76
C MET A 231 7.02 6.88 10.53
N ARG A 232 8.13 7.52 10.10
CA ARG A 232 9.42 7.41 10.80
C ARG A 232 9.48 8.18 12.12
N GLN A 233 8.59 9.15 12.33
CA GLN A 233 8.60 9.98 13.54
C GLN A 233 8.46 9.10 14.79
N PRO A 234 9.14 9.43 15.91
CA PRO A 234 9.03 8.66 17.15
C PRO A 234 7.58 8.48 17.62
N ASN A 235 6.78 9.54 17.53
CA ASN A 235 5.35 9.55 17.87
C ASN A 235 4.44 9.48 16.61
N GLY A 236 5.00 9.16 15.46
CA GLY A 236 4.27 9.08 14.20
C GLY A 236 3.39 7.82 14.10
N PRO A 237 2.50 7.80 13.11
CA PRO A 237 1.62 6.68 12.88
C PRO A 237 2.42 5.40 12.58
N ARG A 238 1.98 4.29 13.18
CA ARG A 238 2.58 2.97 12.97
C ARG A 238 1.91 2.17 11.87
N VAL A 239 0.75 2.63 11.46
CA VAL A 239 -0.05 2.05 10.40
C VAL A 239 -0.23 3.10 9.31
N GLY A 240 0.13 2.74 8.10
CA GLY A 240 -0.07 3.58 6.92
C GLY A 240 -0.80 2.86 5.80
N SER A 241 -1.47 3.60 4.93
CA SER A 241 -1.99 3.07 3.68
C SER A 241 -1.73 4.02 2.52
N ILE A 242 -1.42 3.45 1.36
CA ILE A 242 -1.34 4.16 0.08
C ILE A 242 -2.33 3.51 -0.88
N ASP A 243 -3.15 4.32 -1.51
CA ASP A 243 -4.08 3.88 -2.55
C ASP A 243 -3.43 4.05 -3.92
N PHE A 244 -2.87 2.94 -4.44
CA PHE A 244 -2.18 2.92 -5.73
C PHE A 244 -3.20 2.68 -6.85
N THR A 245 -3.69 3.76 -7.44
CA THR A 245 -4.92 3.82 -8.24
C THR A 245 -4.72 3.72 -9.75
N HIS A 246 -3.75 3.03 -10.29
CA HIS A 246 -3.55 3.05 -11.75
C HIS A 246 -3.21 1.69 -12.37
N GLY A 247 -3.93 1.35 -13.43
CA GLY A 247 -3.45 0.69 -14.63
C GLY A 247 -3.17 -0.82 -14.61
N PHE A 248 -3.51 -1.58 -13.57
CA PHE A 248 -3.31 -3.04 -13.62
C PHE A 248 -4.41 -3.79 -14.40
N ASP A 249 -5.53 -3.13 -14.70
CA ASP A 249 -6.66 -3.74 -15.43
C ASP A 249 -6.45 -3.74 -16.95
N THR A 250 -5.55 -4.60 -17.41
CA THR A 250 -5.11 -4.65 -18.82
C THR A 250 -5.74 -5.81 -19.58
N HIS A 251 -6.88 -5.53 -20.22
CA HIS A 251 -7.60 -6.51 -21.04
C HIS A 251 -7.07 -6.65 -22.47
N ALA A 252 -6.25 -5.72 -22.94
CA ALA A 252 -5.70 -5.73 -24.30
C ALA A 252 -4.30 -5.14 -24.33
N SER A 253 -3.45 -5.65 -25.23
CA SER A 253 -2.10 -5.12 -25.47
C SER A 253 -1.28 -4.90 -24.19
N GLN A 254 -1.35 -5.87 -23.28
CA GLN A 254 -0.75 -5.79 -21.95
C GLN A 254 0.77 -5.60 -21.99
N GLY A 255 1.40 -6.28 -22.96
CA GLY A 255 2.86 -6.38 -23.04
C GLY A 255 3.45 -7.39 -22.04
N ALA A 256 4.75 -7.52 -22.06
CA ALA A 256 5.52 -8.39 -21.17
C ALA A 256 6.50 -7.52 -20.34
N GLU A 257 7.77 -7.38 -20.76
CA GLU A 257 8.76 -6.52 -20.11
C GLU A 257 8.47 -5.01 -20.26
N GLN A 258 7.60 -4.68 -21.21
CA GLN A 258 7.11 -3.32 -21.49
C GLN A 258 5.59 -3.32 -21.54
N GLY A 259 4.99 -2.15 -21.46
CA GLY A 259 3.55 -1.98 -21.44
C GLY A 259 3.05 -1.43 -20.11
N VAL A 260 1.72 -1.41 -19.95
CA VAL A 260 1.09 -0.78 -18.78
C VAL A 260 1.47 -1.46 -17.46
N PRO A 261 1.39 -2.79 -17.31
CA PRO A 261 1.79 -3.45 -16.06
C PRO A 261 3.25 -3.21 -15.71
N ALA A 262 4.15 -3.25 -16.70
CA ALA A 262 5.56 -2.95 -16.50
C ALA A 262 5.80 -1.55 -15.93
N GLN A 263 5.07 -0.55 -16.48
CA GLN A 263 5.13 0.83 -15.97
C GLN A 263 4.59 0.91 -14.53
N GLN A 264 3.48 0.23 -14.23
CA GLN A 264 2.92 0.24 -12.87
C GLN A 264 3.83 -0.46 -11.85
N LEU A 265 4.43 -1.59 -12.22
CA LEU A 265 5.42 -2.26 -11.38
C LEU A 265 6.65 -1.39 -11.13
N LYS A 266 7.11 -0.64 -12.14
CA LYS A 266 8.20 0.32 -11.98
C LYS A 266 7.86 1.45 -11.00
N GLU A 267 6.64 1.96 -11.06
CA GLU A 267 6.21 3.00 -10.13
C GLU A 267 6.03 2.45 -8.70
N LEU A 268 5.54 1.21 -8.56
CA LEU A 268 5.50 0.52 -7.26
C LEU A 268 6.90 0.33 -6.67
N ASP A 269 7.86 -0.10 -7.49
CA ASP A 269 9.26 -0.29 -7.09
C ASP A 269 9.87 1.02 -6.56
N ARG A 270 9.65 2.13 -7.28
CA ARG A 270 10.09 3.46 -6.90
C ARG A 270 9.41 3.99 -5.63
N LEU A 271 8.12 3.70 -5.47
CA LEU A 271 7.37 4.06 -4.25
C LEU A 271 8.02 3.39 -3.03
N VAL A 272 8.24 2.08 -3.11
CA VAL A 272 8.85 1.30 -2.01
C VAL A 272 10.28 1.78 -1.75
N GLN A 273 11.06 2.06 -2.78
CA GLN A 273 12.41 2.61 -2.67
C GLN A 273 12.43 3.95 -1.92
N ALA A 274 11.55 4.86 -2.31
CA ALA A 274 11.47 6.19 -1.68
C ALA A 274 10.98 6.10 -0.24
N PHE A 275 10.02 5.22 0.04
CA PHE A 275 9.55 4.94 1.39
C PHE A 275 10.69 4.39 2.27
N GLN A 276 11.39 3.35 1.83
CA GLN A 276 12.52 2.76 2.56
C GLN A 276 13.60 3.81 2.88
N ALA A 277 13.96 4.62 1.88
CA ALA A 277 14.99 5.65 2.05
C ALA A 277 14.61 6.66 3.15
N GLN A 278 13.33 6.99 3.29
CA GLN A 278 12.86 7.90 4.33
C GLN A 278 12.74 7.23 5.70
N MET A 279 12.44 5.94 5.75
CA MET A 279 12.31 5.21 7.02
C MET A 279 13.65 5.09 7.76
N GLY A 280 14.78 5.06 7.08
CA GLY A 280 16.10 4.93 7.70
C GLY A 280 16.15 3.71 8.63
N ASP A 281 16.61 3.87 9.87
CA ASP A 281 16.71 2.78 10.85
C ASP A 281 15.35 2.16 11.23
N ALA A 282 14.26 2.92 11.11
CA ALA A 282 12.92 2.40 11.37
C ALA A 282 12.50 1.32 10.35
N TRP A 283 13.14 1.25 9.18
CA TRP A 283 12.94 0.20 8.19
C TRP A 283 13.11 -1.21 8.76
N ARG A 284 14.05 -1.40 9.68
CA ARG A 284 14.31 -2.70 10.32
C ARG A 284 13.10 -3.29 11.05
N LYS A 285 12.13 -2.46 11.40
CA LYS A 285 10.90 -2.84 12.09
C LYS A 285 9.65 -2.46 11.31
N THR A 286 9.80 -2.37 10.01
CA THR A 286 8.72 -2.01 9.10
C THR A 286 8.46 -3.15 8.14
N VAL A 287 7.20 -3.32 7.77
CA VAL A 287 6.77 -4.15 6.65
C VAL A 287 5.84 -3.34 5.74
N VAL A 288 6.11 -3.41 4.45
CA VAL A 288 5.22 -2.95 3.39
C VAL A 288 4.49 -4.17 2.86
N VAL A 289 3.17 -4.13 2.85
CA VAL A 289 2.29 -5.20 2.36
C VAL A 289 1.56 -4.69 1.13
N THR A 290 1.69 -5.36 0.00
CA THR A 290 0.90 -5.05 -1.20
C THR A 290 -0.33 -5.95 -1.26
N VAL A 291 -1.49 -5.40 -1.53
CA VAL A 291 -2.73 -6.14 -1.71
C VAL A 291 -3.48 -5.62 -2.93
N THR A 292 -4.16 -6.52 -3.64
CA THR A 292 -5.02 -6.17 -4.78
C THR A 292 -6.33 -6.96 -4.68
N GLU A 293 -7.39 -6.45 -5.27
CA GLU A 293 -8.75 -6.99 -5.12
C GLU A 293 -8.92 -8.40 -5.70
N PHE A 294 -8.15 -8.74 -6.71
CA PHE A 294 -8.06 -10.08 -7.31
C PHE A 294 -6.86 -10.14 -8.28
N GLY A 295 -6.58 -11.32 -8.83
CA GLY A 295 -5.55 -11.50 -9.85
C GLY A 295 -6.09 -11.49 -11.27
N ARG A 296 -5.27 -11.97 -12.19
CA ARG A 296 -5.60 -12.07 -13.63
C ARG A 296 -5.64 -13.53 -14.05
N THR A 297 -6.25 -13.80 -15.21
CA THR A 297 -6.27 -15.17 -15.78
C THR A 297 -4.85 -15.66 -16.04
N ALA A 298 -4.64 -16.97 -15.84
CA ALA A 298 -3.35 -17.58 -16.10
C ALA A 298 -2.97 -17.50 -17.60
N ALA A 299 -3.92 -17.74 -18.49
CA ALA A 299 -3.74 -17.59 -19.92
C ALA A 299 -3.98 -16.15 -20.36
N GLU A 300 -3.26 -15.69 -21.39
CA GLU A 300 -3.60 -14.48 -22.08
C GLU A 300 -4.89 -14.66 -22.90
N ASN A 301 -5.61 -13.56 -23.14
CA ASN A 301 -6.82 -13.56 -23.92
C ASN A 301 -6.56 -13.26 -25.41
N GLY A 302 -7.61 -13.27 -26.24
CA GLY A 302 -7.51 -13.03 -27.66
C GLY A 302 -7.08 -11.62 -28.08
N THR A 303 -6.97 -10.68 -27.15
CA THR A 303 -6.53 -9.29 -27.36
C THR A 303 -5.14 -9.01 -26.77
N THR A 304 -4.36 -10.07 -26.51
CA THR A 304 -3.00 -9.96 -25.94
C THR A 304 -2.97 -9.24 -24.59
N GLY A 305 -3.98 -9.48 -23.78
CA GLY A 305 -4.11 -9.04 -22.40
C GLY A 305 -4.51 -10.21 -21.49
N THR A 306 -5.01 -9.89 -20.32
CA THR A 306 -5.55 -10.89 -19.36
C THR A 306 -6.90 -10.44 -18.84
N ASP A 307 -7.77 -11.39 -18.55
CA ASP A 307 -9.07 -11.11 -17.94
C ASP A 307 -9.00 -11.23 -16.42
N HIS A 308 -10.09 -10.86 -15.73
CA HIS A 308 -10.16 -10.97 -14.27
C HIS A 308 -10.04 -12.42 -13.82
N GLY A 309 -9.12 -12.67 -12.93
CA GLY A 309 -8.88 -13.96 -12.27
C GLY A 309 -9.17 -13.88 -10.77
N VAL A 310 -8.60 -14.81 -10.01
CA VAL A 310 -8.79 -14.86 -8.55
C VAL A 310 -7.44 -14.67 -7.84
N GLY A 311 -6.48 -15.54 -8.12
CA GLY A 311 -5.19 -15.55 -7.44
C GLY A 311 -4.17 -14.59 -8.04
N THR A 312 -3.37 -14.00 -7.18
CA THR A 312 -2.25 -13.12 -7.51
C THR A 312 -1.06 -13.40 -6.59
N CYS A 313 -0.12 -12.49 -6.48
CA CYS A 313 0.92 -12.51 -5.45
C CYS A 313 0.83 -11.26 -4.57
N CYS A 314 1.39 -11.37 -3.37
CA CYS A 314 1.56 -10.29 -2.42
C CYS A 314 3.05 -10.13 -2.11
N PHE A 315 3.54 -8.90 -2.09
CA PHE A 315 4.89 -8.56 -1.65
C PHE A 315 4.85 -8.15 -0.17
N LEU A 316 5.76 -8.71 0.62
CA LEU A 316 6.04 -8.33 1.99
C LEU A 316 7.47 -7.80 2.02
N ALA A 317 7.63 -6.47 1.88
CA ALA A 317 8.94 -5.83 1.83
C ALA A 317 9.24 -5.13 3.17
N GLY A 318 10.41 -5.42 3.76
CA GLY A 318 10.81 -4.76 4.99
C GLY A 318 11.79 -5.54 5.85
N GLY A 319 12.40 -4.85 6.80
CA GLY A 319 13.40 -5.42 7.69
C GLY A 319 12.85 -6.47 8.66
N LEU A 320 11.53 -6.51 8.91
CA LEU A 320 10.90 -7.55 9.74
C LEU A 320 11.03 -8.95 9.12
N ASN A 321 11.20 -9.07 7.79
CA ASN A 321 11.37 -10.35 7.13
C ASN A 321 12.68 -11.07 7.50
N GLN A 322 13.67 -10.37 8.04
CA GLN A 322 14.94 -10.96 8.51
C GLN A 322 14.82 -11.66 9.88
N SER A 323 13.68 -11.54 10.53
CA SER A 323 13.45 -12.03 11.90
C SER A 323 12.59 -13.30 11.93
N VAL A 324 12.27 -13.87 10.77
CA VAL A 324 11.40 -15.06 10.63
C VAL A 324 12.21 -16.28 10.22
#